data_5b88a6a203ba01db7f3721aa43d9ca33
#
_entry.id   5b88a6a203ba01db7f3721aa43d9ca33
#
_cell.length_a   1.000
_cell.length_b   1.000
_cell.length_c   1.000
_cell.angle_alpha   90.00
_cell.angle_beta   90.00
_cell.angle_gamma   90.00
#
_symmetry.space_group_name_H-M   'P 1'
#
loop_
_entity.id
_entity.type
_entity.pdbx_description
1 polymer ?
#
loop_
_entity_poly.entity_id
_entity_poly.type
_entity_poly.pdbx_seq_one_letter_code
_entity_poly.pdbx_strand_id
1 'polypeptide(L)'
;MYRITLECHDVPVAAGDQAARDITDAFRLHYPHEHNVICTFVDGKLRLVAENDYDPEGLNLMDEFSDNICANVEPFDGDIKLVSVETLR
;
A
#
# COMPACT_ATOMS: atom_id res chain seq x y z
N MET A 1 7.80 2.12 -16.61
CA MET A 1 7.09 2.55 -15.39
C MET A 1 5.83 1.74 -15.23
N TYR A 2 5.58 1.27 -14.03
CA TYR A 2 4.40 0.48 -13.70
C TYR A 2 3.59 1.21 -12.65
N ARG A 3 2.27 1.21 -12.77
CA ARG A 3 1.36 1.63 -11.70
C ARG A 3 0.78 0.39 -11.05
N ILE A 4 1.06 0.20 -9.76
CA ILE A 4 0.71 -1.00 -9.01
C ILE A 4 -0.36 -0.63 -7.99
N THR A 5 -1.43 -1.40 -7.95
CA THR A 5 -2.51 -1.23 -6.97
C THR A 5 -2.59 -2.47 -6.10
N LEU A 6 -2.48 -2.29 -4.79
CA LEU A 6 -2.63 -3.34 -3.79
C LEU A 6 -3.80 -3.02 -2.87
N GLU A 7 -4.43 -4.06 -2.31
CA GLU A 7 -5.46 -3.90 -1.28
C GLU A 7 -5.17 -4.79 -0.09
N CYS A 8 -5.35 -4.23 1.11
CA CYS A 8 -5.33 -4.99 2.35
C CYS A 8 -6.76 -5.00 2.90
N HIS A 9 -7.33 -6.20 3.05
CA HIS A 9 -8.70 -6.38 3.51
C HIS A 9 -8.75 -6.56 5.04
N ASP A 10 -9.95 -6.47 5.61
CA ASP A 10 -10.23 -6.72 7.04
C ASP A 10 -9.47 -5.76 7.98
N VAL A 11 -9.30 -4.52 7.56
CA VAL A 11 -8.68 -3.49 8.39
C VAL A 11 -9.75 -2.92 9.34
N PRO A 12 -9.46 -2.84 10.66
CA PRO A 12 -10.43 -2.25 11.60
C PRO A 12 -10.78 -0.81 11.24
N VAL A 13 -12.07 -0.51 11.23
CA VAL A 13 -12.57 0.82 10.84
C VAL A 13 -11.96 1.91 11.72
N ALA A 14 -11.78 1.65 13.00
CA ALA A 14 -11.22 2.63 13.93
C ALA A 14 -9.78 3.02 13.63
N ALA A 15 -9.03 2.14 12.92
CA ALA A 15 -7.61 2.37 12.62
C ALA A 15 -7.38 2.82 11.17
N GLY A 16 -8.34 2.59 10.28
CA GLY A 16 -8.12 2.66 8.84
C GLY A 16 -7.69 4.02 8.30
N ASP A 17 -8.40 5.08 8.67
CA ASP A 17 -8.09 6.42 8.14
C ASP A 17 -6.72 6.91 8.59
N GLN A 18 -6.39 6.71 9.86
CA GLN A 18 -5.08 7.12 10.38
C GLN A 18 -3.96 6.28 9.76
N ALA A 19 -4.19 4.97 9.64
CA ALA A 19 -3.22 4.08 8.99
C ALA A 19 -2.95 4.50 7.54
N ALA A 20 -4.00 4.86 6.79
CA ALA A 20 -3.84 5.31 5.41
C ALA A 20 -2.93 6.55 5.32
N ARG A 21 -3.12 7.53 6.21
CA ARG A 21 -2.28 8.73 6.25
C ARG A 21 -0.84 8.41 6.63
N ASP A 22 -0.66 7.62 7.67
CA ASP A 22 0.67 7.27 8.17
C ASP A 22 1.45 6.44 7.16
N ILE A 23 0.80 5.52 6.48
CA ILE A 23 1.42 4.71 5.44
C ILE A 23 1.83 5.58 4.24
N THR A 24 0.96 6.49 3.80
CA THR A 24 1.29 7.43 2.73
C THR A 24 2.54 8.24 3.08
N ASP A 25 2.59 8.79 4.30
CA ASP A 25 3.71 9.59 4.75
C ASP A 25 5.00 8.77 4.88
N ALA A 26 4.89 7.54 5.40
CA ALA A 26 6.04 6.65 5.54
C ALA A 26 6.66 6.30 4.19
N PHE A 27 5.82 6.02 3.17
CA PHE A 27 6.32 5.75 1.82
C PHE A 27 7.04 6.96 1.23
N ARG A 28 6.50 8.16 1.41
CA ARG A 28 7.12 9.38 0.90
C ARG A 28 8.48 9.66 1.55
N LEU A 29 8.61 9.35 2.84
CA LEU A 29 9.84 9.59 3.59
C LEU A 29 10.91 8.53 3.40
N HIS A 30 10.50 7.25 3.36
CA HIS A 30 11.45 6.13 3.49
C HIS A 30 11.62 5.31 2.22
N TYR A 31 10.72 5.47 1.23
CA TYR A 31 10.77 4.69 -0.01
C TYR A 31 10.78 5.62 -1.22
N PRO A 32 11.85 6.41 -1.42
CA PRO A 32 11.90 7.39 -2.51
C PRO A 32 11.88 6.77 -3.91
N HIS A 33 12.16 5.46 -4.01
CA HIS A 33 12.06 4.71 -5.25
C HIS A 33 10.61 4.39 -5.66
N GLU A 34 9.66 4.54 -4.75
CA GLU A 34 8.24 4.45 -5.07
C GLU A 34 7.71 5.86 -5.31
N HIS A 35 7.04 6.07 -6.46
CA HIS A 35 6.58 7.39 -6.89
C HIS A 35 5.06 7.49 -6.80
N ASN A 36 4.57 8.72 -6.58
CA ASN A 36 3.14 9.03 -6.56
C ASN A 36 2.33 8.11 -5.65
N VAL A 37 2.88 7.83 -4.47
CA VAL A 37 2.27 6.89 -3.53
C VAL A 37 1.06 7.53 -2.85
N ILE A 38 -0.06 6.82 -2.89
CA ILE A 38 -1.28 7.21 -2.18
C ILE A 38 -1.85 5.96 -1.52
N CYS A 39 -2.14 6.05 -0.23
CA CYS A 39 -2.88 5.03 0.50
C CYS A 39 -4.20 5.62 0.97
N THR A 40 -5.30 4.93 0.69
CA THR A 40 -6.64 5.33 1.08
C THR A 40 -7.33 4.21 1.85
N PHE A 41 -8.32 4.56 2.67
CA PHE A 41 -9.12 3.58 3.40
C PHE A 41 -10.58 3.74 3.00
N VAL A 42 -11.17 2.68 2.44
CA VAL A 42 -12.57 2.64 2.03
C VAL A 42 -13.14 1.25 2.28
N ASP A 43 -14.30 1.18 2.94
CA ASP A 43 -15.05 -0.07 3.15
C ASP A 43 -14.21 -1.19 3.79
N GLY A 44 -13.44 -0.86 4.82
CA GLY A 44 -12.61 -1.84 5.54
C GLY A 44 -11.36 -2.26 4.81
N LYS A 45 -10.98 -1.56 3.75
CA LYS A 45 -9.81 -1.89 2.93
C LYS A 45 -8.84 -0.72 2.84
N LEU A 46 -7.56 -1.01 3.05
CA LEU A 46 -6.50 -0.08 2.69
C LEU A 46 -6.09 -0.35 1.25
N ARG A 47 -6.15 0.66 0.41
CA ARG A 47 -5.71 0.58 -0.98
C ARG A 47 -4.46 1.42 -1.15
N LEU A 48 -3.39 0.80 -1.65
CA LEU A 48 -2.14 1.45 -1.95
C LEU A 48 -1.95 1.50 -3.45
N VAL A 49 -1.66 2.69 -3.98
CA VAL A 49 -1.26 2.88 -5.38
C VAL A 49 0.12 3.51 -5.38
N ALA A 50 1.04 2.93 -6.14
CA ALA A 50 2.40 3.46 -6.30
C ALA A 50 2.91 3.20 -7.71
N GLU A 51 3.91 3.97 -8.12
CA GLU A 51 4.53 3.84 -9.43
C GLU A 51 6.03 3.61 -9.27
N ASN A 52 6.57 2.65 -10.03
CA ASN A 52 8.01 2.39 -10.10
C ASN A 52 8.37 1.77 -11.44
N ASP A 53 9.67 1.58 -11.69
CA ASP A 53 10.17 1.06 -12.96
C ASP A 53 10.89 -0.29 -12.83
N TYR A 54 10.77 -0.95 -11.68
CA TYR A 54 11.57 -2.15 -11.40
C TYR A 54 10.77 -3.34 -10.89
N ASP A 55 9.45 -3.19 -10.63
CA ASP A 55 8.65 -4.17 -9.91
C ASP A 55 7.41 -4.58 -10.72
N PRO A 56 7.60 -5.31 -11.86
CA PRO A 56 6.50 -5.60 -12.78
C PRO A 56 5.42 -6.51 -12.18
N GLU A 57 5.70 -7.20 -11.08
CA GLU A 57 4.75 -8.09 -10.42
C GLU A 57 4.23 -7.54 -9.09
N GLY A 58 4.74 -6.39 -8.65
CA GLY A 58 4.32 -5.76 -7.41
C GLY A 58 4.83 -6.44 -6.14
N LEU A 59 5.80 -7.34 -6.24
CA LEU A 59 6.26 -8.13 -5.09
C LEU A 59 7.01 -7.28 -4.07
N ASN A 60 7.87 -6.39 -4.53
CA ASN A 60 8.62 -5.50 -3.63
C ASN A 60 7.68 -4.52 -2.94
N LEU A 61 6.74 -3.95 -3.69
CA LEU A 61 5.76 -3.04 -3.12
C LEU A 61 4.89 -3.76 -2.09
N MET A 62 4.55 -5.02 -2.34
CA MET A 62 3.76 -5.83 -1.41
C MET A 62 4.50 -6.04 -0.08
N ASP A 63 5.81 -6.31 -0.12
CA ASP A 63 6.63 -6.44 1.08
C ASP A 63 6.70 -5.13 1.86
N GLU A 64 6.93 -4.01 1.17
CA GLU A 64 6.97 -2.68 1.78
C GLU A 64 5.64 -2.32 2.42
N PHE A 65 4.54 -2.61 1.72
CA PHE A 65 3.20 -2.35 2.23
C PHE A 65 2.91 -3.20 3.46
N SER A 66 3.24 -4.49 3.43
CA SER A 66 3.07 -5.41 4.56
C SER A 66 3.78 -4.91 5.81
N ASP A 67 5.04 -4.48 5.68
CA ASP A 67 5.82 -3.95 6.79
C ASP A 67 5.16 -2.71 7.40
N ASN A 68 4.65 -1.82 6.56
CA ASN A 68 4.00 -0.60 7.02
C ASN A 68 2.64 -0.86 7.67
N ILE A 69 1.88 -1.83 7.16
CA ILE A 69 0.61 -2.22 7.78
C ILE A 69 0.88 -2.81 9.18
N CYS A 70 1.86 -3.70 9.29
CA CYS A 70 2.22 -4.28 10.59
C CYS A 70 2.64 -3.23 11.62
N ALA A 71 3.25 -2.14 11.17
CA ALA A 71 3.66 -1.05 12.05
C ALA A 71 2.50 -0.14 12.50
N ASN A 72 1.43 -0.07 11.72
CA ASN A 72 0.35 0.92 11.91
C ASN A 72 -1.00 0.31 12.30
N VAL A 73 -1.19 -0.98 12.13
CA VAL A 73 -2.46 -1.67 12.37
C VAL A 73 -2.22 -2.85 13.31
N GLU A 74 -2.86 -2.84 14.47
CA GLU A 74 -2.78 -3.94 15.44
C GLU A 74 -4.17 -4.30 15.96
N PRO A 75 -4.53 -5.60 16.02
CA PRO A 75 -3.80 -6.70 15.38
C PRO A 75 -4.00 -6.68 13.87
N PHE A 76 -2.99 -7.17 13.14
CA PHE A 76 -3.08 -7.33 11.69
C PHE A 76 -3.14 -8.80 11.33
N ASP A 77 -4.27 -9.24 10.79
CA ASP A 77 -4.46 -10.60 10.29
C ASP A 77 -5.22 -10.62 8.95
N GLY A 78 -5.24 -9.48 8.26
CA GLY A 78 -5.83 -9.37 6.94
C GLY A 78 -4.89 -9.79 5.83
N ASP A 79 -5.46 -10.00 4.64
CA ASP A 79 -4.71 -10.37 3.45
C ASP A 79 -4.40 -9.16 2.58
N ILE A 80 -3.20 -9.15 1.98
CA ILE A 80 -2.83 -8.18 0.96
C ILE A 80 -2.98 -8.87 -0.40
N LYS A 81 -3.68 -8.19 -1.31
CA LYS A 81 -3.95 -8.71 -2.66
C LYS A 81 -3.45 -7.73 -3.72
N LEU A 82 -2.84 -8.29 -4.76
CA LEU A 82 -2.52 -7.53 -5.96
C LEU A 82 -3.82 -7.32 -6.75
N VAL A 83 -4.19 -6.05 -6.93
CA VAL A 83 -5.38 -5.70 -7.71
C VAL A 83 -5.03 -5.55 -9.18
N SER A 84 -3.99 -4.78 -9.49
CA SER A 84 -3.57 -4.57 -10.87
C SER A 84 -2.14 -4.07 -10.95
N VAL A 85 -1.50 -4.33 -12.10
CA VAL A 85 -0.27 -3.68 -12.52
C VAL A 85 -0.53 -3.15 -13.92
N GLU A 86 -0.38 -1.84 -14.10
CA GLU A 86 -0.52 -1.19 -15.40
C GLU A 86 0.85 -0.73 -15.88
N THR A 87 1.16 -1.01 -17.14
CA THR A 87 2.37 -0.48 -17.76
C THR A 87 2.08 0.94 -18.25
N LEU A 88 2.86 1.89 -17.77
CA LEU A 88 2.76 3.31 -18.16
C LEU A 88 3.81 3.62 -19.22
N ARG A 89 3.46 4.50 -20.12
CA ARG A 89 4.35 4.91 -21.22
C ARG A 89 4.76 6.36 -21.10
#